data_d837dd29320725dd58dae1bdea28ff00
#
_entry.id   d837dd29320725dd58dae1bdea28ff00
#
_cell.length_a   1.000
_cell.length_b   1.000
_cell.length_c   1.000
_cell.angle_alpha   90.00
_cell.angle_beta   90.00
_cell.angle_gamma   90.00
#
_symmetry.space_group_name_H-M   'P 1'
#
loop_
_entity.id
_entity.type
_entity.pdbx_description
1 polymer ?
#
loop_
_entity_poly.entity_id
_entity_poly.type
_entity_poly.pdbx_seq_one_letter_code
_entity_poly.pdbx_strand_id
1 'polypeptide(L)'
;RQRQMCIRDSPLSRMYKDSLAITPLMVELENGKKAVIMEAGLSNYPGMFLTVNPQTRQGVQAAFAPYPLEEIIGGHNRLNLIPTKRADYIARCAKQELPWRVVLVTEKDTQLADNDMAQRLAPACRIKDISWIKPGKVAWDWWNTCNLTGVDFKAGMNTPTYKAFIDFAADNNLEYIIIDDGWSGNESLLKDLNPDIDLKELVA
;
A
#
# COMPACT_ATOMS: atom_id res chain seq x y z
N ARG A 1 -7.53 12.54 -11.56
CA ARG A 1 -6.24 13.20 -11.27
C ARG A 1 -5.58 12.38 -10.17
N GLN A 2 -4.62 11.55 -10.52
CA GLN A 2 -3.72 10.95 -9.55
C GLN A 2 -3.04 12.10 -8.80
N ARG A 3 -3.31 12.19 -7.51
CA ARG A 3 -2.46 13.01 -6.66
C ARG A 3 -1.18 12.22 -6.49
N GLN A 4 -0.14 12.59 -7.23
CA GLN A 4 1.21 12.24 -6.84
C GLN A 4 1.32 12.53 -5.35
N MET A 5 1.83 11.57 -4.60
CA MET A 5 2.14 11.80 -3.19
C MET A 5 3.14 12.94 -3.13
N CYS A 6 2.62 14.15 -2.92
CA CYS A 6 3.48 15.30 -2.69
C CYS A 6 4.11 15.12 -1.32
N ILE A 7 5.41 14.99 -1.27
CA ILE A 7 6.17 15.20 -0.05
C ILE A 7 5.84 16.63 0.40
N ARG A 8 5.17 16.75 1.53
CA ARG A 8 4.85 18.06 2.13
C ARG A 8 5.66 18.21 3.39
N ASP A 9 6.60 19.11 3.36
CA ASP A 9 7.27 19.57 4.56
C ASP A 9 6.33 20.50 5.31
N SER A 10 5.93 20.09 6.50
CA SER A 10 5.09 20.89 7.37
C SER A 10 5.59 20.80 8.81
N PRO A 11 5.71 21.92 9.51
CA PRO A 11 5.98 21.89 10.94
C PRO A 11 4.92 21.05 11.67
N LEU A 12 5.32 20.26 12.66
CA LEU A 12 4.38 19.46 13.47
C LEU A 12 3.27 20.34 14.08
N SER A 13 3.59 21.60 14.40
CA SER A 13 2.63 22.57 14.91
C SER A 13 1.48 22.91 13.95
N ARG A 14 1.66 22.64 12.64
CA ARG A 14 0.61 22.83 11.62
C ARG A 14 -0.23 21.58 11.37
N MET A 15 0.13 20.44 11.92
CA MET A 15 -0.75 19.29 11.85
C MET A 15 -2.06 19.58 12.61
N TYR A 16 -3.18 19.28 11.97
CA TYR A 16 -4.49 19.41 12.63
C TYR A 16 -4.60 18.39 13.76
N LYS A 17 -5.38 18.74 14.80
CA LYS A 17 -5.57 17.91 15.99
C LYS A 17 -5.94 16.45 15.68
N ASP A 18 -6.74 16.26 14.63
CA ASP A 18 -7.27 14.93 14.26
C ASP A 18 -6.62 14.37 12.99
N SER A 19 -5.50 14.95 12.56
CA SER A 19 -4.74 14.41 11.43
C SER A 19 -3.96 13.18 11.84
N LEU A 20 -4.02 12.14 11.00
CA LEU A 20 -3.23 10.93 11.14
C LEU A 20 -2.17 10.88 10.05
N ALA A 21 -0.92 10.67 10.45
CA ALA A 21 0.16 10.32 9.56
C ALA A 21 0.37 8.80 9.57
N ILE A 22 0.62 8.23 8.40
CA ILE A 22 0.98 6.82 8.26
C ILE A 22 2.47 6.62 8.52
N THR A 23 2.87 5.42 8.90
CA THR A 23 4.28 5.01 8.94
C THR A 23 4.73 4.48 7.57
N PRO A 24 6.01 4.67 7.16
CA PRO A 24 7.05 5.39 7.89
C PRO A 24 6.84 6.92 7.87
N LEU A 25 7.01 7.56 9.01
CA LEU A 25 7.01 9.02 9.14
C LEU A 25 8.43 9.52 9.35
N MET A 26 8.90 10.38 8.48
CA MET A 26 10.17 11.09 8.65
C MET A 26 9.94 12.46 9.29
N VAL A 27 10.72 12.77 10.30
CA VAL A 27 10.73 14.06 10.99
C VAL A 27 12.15 14.63 10.95
N GLU A 28 12.27 15.86 10.51
CA GLU A 28 13.53 16.61 10.65
C GLU A 28 13.61 17.22 12.05
N LEU A 29 14.76 17.00 12.70
CA LEU A 29 15.04 17.51 14.03
C LEU A 29 15.74 18.87 13.94
N GLU A 30 15.66 19.70 15.01
CA GLU A 30 16.25 21.04 15.06
C GLU A 30 17.75 21.08 14.74
N ASN A 31 18.48 20.00 15.01
CA ASN A 31 19.90 19.84 14.72
C ASN A 31 20.20 19.35 13.31
N GLY A 32 19.21 19.30 12.43
CA GLY A 32 19.33 18.83 11.04
C GLY A 32 19.37 17.33 10.84
N LYS A 33 19.36 16.53 11.94
CA LYS A 33 19.23 15.06 11.85
C LYS A 33 17.81 14.69 11.43
N LYS A 34 17.64 13.48 10.85
CA LYS A 34 16.32 12.93 10.54
C LYS A 34 16.00 11.79 11.48
N ALA A 35 14.77 11.77 11.96
CA ALA A 35 14.20 10.65 12.67
C ALA A 35 13.11 10.01 11.81
N VAL A 36 13.20 8.69 11.56
CA VAL A 36 12.16 7.94 10.84
C VAL A 36 11.50 6.99 11.82
N ILE A 37 10.20 7.14 11.97
CA ILE A 37 9.36 6.29 12.81
C ILE A 37 8.71 5.26 11.91
N MET A 38 8.94 3.98 12.17
CA MET A 38 8.42 2.88 11.37
C MET A 38 8.06 1.66 12.21
N GLU A 39 7.50 0.67 11.57
CA GLU A 39 7.15 -0.61 12.17
C GLU A 39 7.82 -1.76 11.41
N ALA A 40 8.08 -2.85 12.11
CA ALA A 40 8.53 -4.09 11.51
C ALA A 40 7.86 -5.30 12.18
N GLY A 41 7.72 -6.39 11.43
CA GLY A 41 7.08 -7.62 11.93
C GLY A 41 5.59 -7.44 12.25
N LEU A 42 4.89 -6.62 11.49
CA LEU A 42 3.47 -6.32 11.69
C LEU A 42 2.61 -7.51 11.23
N SER A 43 2.26 -8.40 12.14
CA SER A 43 1.37 -9.54 11.91
C SER A 43 0.26 -9.56 12.95
N ASN A 44 -1.00 -9.70 12.51
CA ASN A 44 -2.18 -9.78 13.39
C ASN A 44 -2.30 -8.65 14.43
N TYR A 45 -1.79 -7.49 14.09
CA TYR A 45 -1.81 -6.30 14.91
C TYR A 45 -2.10 -5.08 14.04
N PRO A 46 -2.88 -4.09 14.51
CA PRO A 46 -3.18 -2.92 13.71
C PRO A 46 -1.93 -2.09 13.43
N GLY A 47 -1.82 -1.57 12.22
CA GLY A 47 -0.79 -0.59 11.86
C GLY A 47 -0.91 0.67 12.71
N MET A 48 0.24 1.25 13.03
CA MET A 48 0.33 2.46 13.82
C MET A 48 0.10 3.69 12.94
N PHE A 49 -0.81 4.55 13.35
CA PHE A 49 -0.87 5.92 12.91
C PHE A 49 -0.16 6.81 13.92
N LEU A 50 0.28 7.97 13.45
CA LEU A 50 0.89 9.00 14.29
C LEU A 50 0.06 10.26 14.23
N THR A 51 -0.17 10.88 15.39
CA THR A 51 -0.83 12.17 15.50
C THR A 51 0.00 13.11 16.36
N VAL A 52 -0.27 14.40 16.30
CA VAL A 52 0.39 15.35 17.21
C VAL A 52 -0.10 15.14 18.63
N ASN A 53 0.81 15.21 19.58
CA ASN A 53 0.43 15.16 21.00
C ASN A 53 -0.60 16.26 21.31
N PRO A 54 -1.83 15.91 21.75
CA PRO A 54 -2.93 16.86 21.90
C PRO A 54 -2.71 17.86 23.04
N GLN A 55 -1.91 17.52 24.05
CA GLN A 55 -1.68 18.38 25.21
C GLN A 55 -0.58 19.41 24.95
N THR A 56 0.56 18.96 24.46
CA THR A 56 1.74 19.81 24.28
C THR A 56 1.86 20.39 22.88
N ARG A 57 1.23 19.74 21.87
CA ARG A 57 1.42 19.98 20.45
C ARG A 57 2.90 19.87 20.01
N GLN A 58 3.71 19.20 20.82
CA GLN A 58 5.10 18.88 20.55
C GLN A 58 5.26 17.36 20.44
N GLY A 59 6.02 16.93 19.47
CA GLY A 59 6.22 15.51 19.18
C GLY A 59 4.97 14.81 18.63
N VAL A 60 5.09 13.53 18.43
CA VAL A 60 4.05 12.68 17.87
C VAL A 60 3.64 11.60 18.88
N GLN A 61 2.40 11.18 18.77
CA GLN A 61 1.79 10.14 19.60
C GLN A 61 1.22 9.06 18.71
N ALA A 62 1.38 7.80 19.10
CA ALA A 62 0.78 6.66 18.40
C ALA A 62 -0.76 6.68 18.56
N ALA A 63 -1.45 6.35 17.48
CA ALA A 63 -2.88 6.15 17.43
C ALA A 63 -3.18 4.82 16.70
N PHE A 64 -4.13 4.07 17.22
CA PHE A 64 -4.52 2.77 16.66
C PHE A 64 -6.04 2.73 16.46
N ALA A 65 -6.45 2.08 15.39
CA ALA A 65 -7.86 1.76 15.19
C ALA A 65 -8.31 0.70 16.22
N PRO A 66 -9.45 0.89 16.90
CA PRO A 66 -10.04 -0.15 17.72
C PRO A 66 -10.39 -1.39 16.90
N TYR A 67 -10.31 -2.57 17.50
CA TYR A 67 -10.61 -3.83 16.82
C TYR A 67 -12.06 -3.84 16.31
N PRO A 68 -12.31 -4.17 15.03
CA PRO A 68 -13.66 -4.26 14.51
C PRO A 68 -14.35 -5.53 15.05
N LEU A 69 -15.53 -5.39 15.62
CA LEU A 69 -16.36 -6.51 16.07
C LEU A 69 -17.40 -6.90 15.02
N GLU A 70 -17.94 -5.91 14.34
CA GLU A 70 -18.90 -6.07 13.25
C GLU A 70 -18.53 -5.12 12.11
N GLU A 71 -18.64 -5.61 10.89
CA GLU A 71 -18.30 -4.86 9.68
C GLU A 71 -19.35 -5.07 8.60
N ILE A 72 -19.54 -4.07 7.78
CA ILE A 72 -20.32 -4.15 6.54
C ILE A 72 -19.46 -3.78 5.34
N ILE A 73 -19.76 -4.38 4.21
CA ILE A 73 -19.16 -3.98 2.94
C ILE A 73 -19.89 -2.72 2.45
N GLY A 74 -19.12 -1.69 2.12
CA GLY A 74 -19.69 -0.42 1.68
C GLY A 74 -18.66 0.54 1.12
N GLY A 75 -19.01 1.82 1.10
CA GLY A 75 -18.13 2.85 0.58
C GLY A 75 -17.98 2.83 -0.94
N HIS A 76 -16.87 3.38 -1.42
CA HIS A 76 -16.58 3.50 -2.86
C HIS A 76 -16.56 2.13 -3.54
N ASN A 77 -17.48 1.89 -4.45
CA ASN A 77 -17.64 0.63 -5.19
C ASN A 77 -17.64 -0.64 -4.32
N ARG A 78 -18.13 -0.55 -3.08
CA ARG A 78 -18.12 -1.68 -2.12
C ARG A 78 -16.72 -2.23 -1.80
N LEU A 79 -15.69 -1.41 -1.92
CA LEU A 79 -14.31 -1.79 -1.64
C LEU A 79 -13.92 -1.63 -0.15
N ASN A 80 -14.76 -0.99 0.64
CA ASN A 80 -14.44 -0.69 2.03
C ASN A 80 -15.16 -1.64 2.98
N LEU A 81 -14.41 -2.19 3.93
CA LEU A 81 -14.97 -2.75 5.15
C LEU A 81 -15.19 -1.63 6.17
N ILE A 82 -16.44 -1.37 6.48
CA ILE A 82 -16.85 -0.28 7.38
C ILE A 82 -17.22 -0.88 8.73
N PRO A 83 -16.42 -0.65 9.79
CA PRO A 83 -16.73 -1.13 11.12
C PRO A 83 -17.98 -0.45 11.67
N THR A 84 -19.04 -1.23 11.93
CA THR A 84 -20.29 -0.77 12.55
C THR A 84 -20.26 -0.88 14.06
N LYS A 85 -19.40 -1.79 14.58
CA LYS A 85 -19.16 -1.94 16.02
C LYS A 85 -17.67 -2.17 16.28
N ARG A 86 -17.16 -1.49 17.28
CA ARG A 86 -15.75 -1.55 17.67
C ARG A 86 -15.60 -2.03 19.10
N ALA A 87 -14.49 -2.72 19.38
CA ALA A 87 -14.09 -3.12 20.72
C ALA A 87 -13.45 -1.93 21.48
N ASP A 88 -13.24 -2.14 22.77
CA ASP A 88 -12.43 -1.28 23.64
C ASP A 88 -10.93 -1.65 23.65
N TYR A 89 -10.52 -2.58 22.79
CA TYR A 89 -9.15 -3.02 22.60
C TYR A 89 -8.76 -2.92 21.11
N ILE A 90 -7.46 -2.96 20.82
CA ILE A 90 -6.92 -2.80 19.46
C ILE A 90 -6.54 -4.12 18.79
N ALA A 91 -6.23 -5.17 19.54
CA ALA A 91 -5.87 -6.48 19.02
C ALA A 91 -6.20 -7.60 20.00
N ARG A 92 -6.40 -8.82 19.48
CA ARG A 92 -6.53 -10.04 20.28
C ARG A 92 -5.20 -10.78 20.27
N CYS A 93 -4.42 -10.61 21.32
CA CYS A 93 -3.07 -11.19 21.42
C CYS A 93 -3.03 -12.23 22.54
N ALA A 94 -3.20 -13.51 22.24
CA ALA A 94 -3.11 -14.57 23.26
C ALA A 94 -1.68 -15.06 23.55
N LYS A 95 -0.78 -15.07 22.57
CA LYS A 95 0.63 -15.48 22.67
C LYS A 95 1.47 -14.88 21.53
N GLN A 96 1.19 -13.66 21.16
CA GLN A 96 1.75 -13.05 19.97
C GLN A 96 2.96 -12.21 20.28
N GLU A 97 3.96 -12.30 19.43
CA GLU A 97 5.01 -11.31 19.37
C GLU A 97 4.43 -9.97 18.94
N LEU A 98 4.72 -8.94 19.71
CA LEU A 98 4.33 -7.59 19.33
C LEU A 98 5.21 -7.09 18.17
N PRO A 99 4.67 -6.28 17.27
CA PRO A 99 5.50 -5.67 16.24
C PRO A 99 6.54 -4.72 16.84
N TRP A 100 7.65 -4.60 16.16
CA TRP A 100 8.68 -3.63 16.51
C TRP A 100 8.19 -2.21 16.20
N ARG A 101 8.49 -1.30 17.12
CA ARG A 101 8.40 0.15 16.91
C ARG A 101 9.82 0.66 16.77
N VAL A 102 10.16 1.13 15.59
CA VAL A 102 11.53 1.50 15.22
C VAL A 102 11.63 3.00 15.08
N VAL A 103 12.60 3.60 15.75
CA VAL A 103 12.99 4.99 15.51
C VAL A 103 14.41 4.99 14.97
N LEU A 104 14.56 5.26 13.70
CA LEU A 104 15.85 5.40 13.06
C LEU A 104 16.27 6.87 13.10
N VAL A 105 17.46 7.15 13.61
CA VAL A 105 18.04 8.50 13.62
C VAL A 105 19.25 8.53 12.70
N THR A 106 19.25 9.44 11.74
CA THR A 106 20.33 9.59 10.76
C THR A 106 20.86 11.01 10.72
N GLU A 107 22.13 11.14 10.35
CA GLU A 107 22.80 12.43 10.15
C GLU A 107 22.76 12.89 8.69
N LYS A 108 22.66 11.92 7.78
CA LYS A 108 22.66 12.17 6.33
C LYS A 108 21.50 11.44 5.67
N ASP A 109 20.90 12.04 4.66
CA ASP A 109 19.79 11.46 3.90
C ASP A 109 20.17 10.15 3.18
N THR A 110 21.43 10.01 2.76
CA THR A 110 21.94 8.78 2.15
C THR A 110 21.84 7.56 3.06
N GLN A 111 21.89 7.75 4.39
CA GLN A 111 21.72 6.66 5.35
C GLN A 111 20.29 6.11 5.41
N LEU A 112 19.32 6.85 4.88
CA LEU A 112 17.93 6.38 4.78
C LEU A 112 17.77 5.42 3.60
N ALA A 113 18.46 5.68 2.49
CA ALA A 113 18.38 4.87 1.28
C ALA A 113 18.94 3.45 1.49
N ASP A 114 20.01 3.33 2.28
CA ASP A 114 20.67 2.06 2.56
C ASP A 114 20.15 1.35 3.83
N ASN A 115 19.05 1.85 4.40
CA ASN A 115 18.55 1.31 5.66
C ASN A 115 17.68 0.08 5.46
N ASP A 116 18.09 -1.04 6.04
CA ASP A 116 17.41 -2.33 6.01
C ASP A 116 16.83 -2.77 7.37
N MET A 117 16.71 -1.83 8.33
CA MET A 117 16.32 -2.15 9.71
C MET A 117 14.96 -2.84 9.80
N ALA A 118 13.98 -2.41 9.00
CA ALA A 118 12.66 -3.04 8.97
C ALA A 118 12.75 -4.51 8.52
N GLN A 119 13.56 -4.80 7.51
CA GLN A 119 13.78 -6.15 7.00
C GLN A 119 14.52 -7.03 8.02
N ARG A 120 15.52 -6.49 8.69
CA ARG A 120 16.31 -7.20 9.71
C ARG A 120 15.52 -7.54 10.96
N LEU A 121 14.54 -6.73 11.32
CA LEU A 121 13.64 -6.96 12.47
C LEU A 121 12.40 -7.78 12.09
N ALA A 122 12.11 -7.92 10.80
CA ALA A 122 11.00 -8.73 10.34
C ALA A 122 11.25 -10.23 10.58
N PRO A 123 10.21 -11.03 10.76
CA PRO A 123 10.33 -12.49 10.78
C PRO A 123 10.98 -13.01 9.51
N ALA A 124 11.70 -14.11 9.61
CA ALA A 124 12.30 -14.76 8.45
C ALA A 124 11.25 -15.13 7.39
N CYS A 125 11.63 -15.06 6.11
CA CYS A 125 10.77 -15.48 5.02
C CYS A 125 10.34 -16.94 5.19
N ARG A 126 9.05 -17.21 5.11
CA ARG A 126 8.47 -18.55 5.22
C ARG A 126 8.38 -19.29 3.89
N ILE A 127 8.54 -18.57 2.80
CA ILE A 127 8.56 -19.15 1.44
C ILE A 127 9.93 -19.77 1.22
N LYS A 128 9.97 -21.09 1.04
CA LYS A 128 11.23 -21.84 0.90
C LYS A 128 11.92 -21.62 -0.43
N ASP A 129 11.16 -21.60 -1.51
CA ASP A 129 11.66 -21.34 -2.86
C ASP A 129 11.16 -19.98 -3.33
N ILE A 130 12.08 -19.05 -3.48
CA ILE A 130 11.83 -17.70 -3.98
C ILE A 130 12.48 -17.47 -5.37
N SER A 131 13.00 -18.50 -6.00
CA SER A 131 13.69 -18.39 -7.29
C SER A 131 12.80 -17.90 -8.43
N TRP A 132 11.49 -18.07 -8.30
CA TRP A 132 10.49 -17.59 -9.26
C TRP A 132 10.22 -16.08 -9.17
N ILE A 133 10.59 -15.43 -8.06
CA ILE A 133 10.40 -13.99 -7.90
C ILE A 133 11.50 -13.27 -8.68
N LYS A 134 11.11 -12.61 -9.76
CA LYS A 134 12.01 -11.83 -10.59
C LYS A 134 11.54 -10.37 -10.61
N PRO A 135 12.39 -9.42 -10.22
CA PRO A 135 12.07 -8.01 -10.41
C PRO A 135 12.04 -7.68 -11.91
N GLY A 136 11.17 -6.76 -12.28
CA GLY A 136 11.03 -6.37 -13.68
C GLY A 136 10.19 -5.11 -13.82
N LYS A 137 10.15 -4.60 -15.04
CA LYS A 137 9.30 -3.46 -15.42
C LYS A 137 7.90 -3.96 -15.78
N VAL A 138 6.91 -3.13 -15.57
CA VAL A 138 5.50 -3.47 -15.79
C VAL A 138 4.82 -2.43 -16.66
N ALA A 139 4.03 -2.87 -17.63
CA ALA A 139 3.02 -2.04 -18.29
C ALA A 139 1.74 -2.08 -17.46
N TRP A 140 1.32 -0.92 -16.98
CA TRP A 140 0.16 -0.77 -16.11
C TRP A 140 -0.94 0.02 -16.82
N ASP A 141 -2.09 -0.62 -17.03
CA ASP A 141 -3.23 -0.11 -17.77
C ASP A 141 -3.89 1.12 -17.14
N TRP A 142 -3.94 1.16 -15.81
CA TRP A 142 -4.56 2.25 -15.07
C TRP A 142 -3.80 3.57 -15.18
N TRP A 143 -2.52 3.53 -15.53
CA TRP A 143 -1.71 4.73 -15.71
C TRP A 143 -2.30 5.70 -16.75
N ASN A 144 -2.89 5.17 -17.80
CA ASN A 144 -3.54 5.94 -18.87
C ASN A 144 -5.06 5.67 -18.98
N THR A 145 -5.69 5.15 -17.92
CA THR A 145 -7.13 4.86 -17.87
C THR A 145 -7.54 3.84 -18.94
N CYS A 146 -6.76 2.80 -19.17
CA CYS A 146 -6.95 1.76 -20.19
C CYS A 146 -7.10 2.33 -21.62
N ASN A 147 -6.63 3.55 -21.89
CA ASN A 147 -6.70 4.15 -23.21
C ASN A 147 -5.57 3.67 -24.12
N LEU A 148 -5.93 3.34 -25.34
CA LEU A 148 -5.00 3.05 -26.43
C LEU A 148 -5.33 3.92 -27.64
N THR A 149 -4.31 4.26 -28.43
CA THR A 149 -4.44 4.94 -29.71
C THR A 149 -3.82 4.07 -30.79
N GLY A 150 -4.32 4.22 -32.04
CA GLY A 150 -3.81 3.45 -33.18
C GLY A 150 -4.30 2.00 -33.23
N VAL A 151 -5.38 1.68 -32.52
CA VAL A 151 -6.05 0.37 -32.54
C VAL A 151 -7.40 0.47 -33.28
N ASP A 152 -7.87 -0.62 -33.85
CA ASP A 152 -9.10 -0.72 -34.63
C ASP A 152 -10.31 -1.20 -33.80
N PHE A 153 -10.13 -1.29 -32.47
CA PHE A 153 -11.15 -1.66 -31.51
C PHE A 153 -11.34 -0.59 -30.45
N LYS A 154 -12.43 -0.67 -29.70
CA LYS A 154 -12.69 0.22 -28.56
C LYS A 154 -11.83 -0.20 -27.38
N ALA A 155 -10.85 0.64 -27.02
CA ALA A 155 -10.04 0.42 -25.84
C ALA A 155 -10.87 0.51 -24.54
N GLY A 156 -10.49 -0.29 -23.53
CA GLY A 156 -11.15 -0.38 -22.23
C GLY A 156 -10.80 -1.67 -21.51
N MET A 157 -11.64 -2.05 -20.55
CA MET A 157 -11.49 -3.29 -19.80
C MET A 157 -11.99 -4.48 -20.61
N ASN A 158 -11.19 -4.92 -21.60
CA ASN A 158 -11.54 -6.03 -22.50
C ASN A 158 -10.30 -6.76 -23.01
N THR A 159 -10.47 -7.99 -23.45
CA THR A 159 -9.39 -8.85 -23.95
C THR A 159 -8.53 -8.22 -25.05
N PRO A 160 -9.09 -7.57 -26.10
CA PRO A 160 -8.25 -6.94 -27.13
C PRO A 160 -7.30 -5.86 -26.56
N THR A 161 -7.76 -5.08 -25.58
CA THR A 161 -6.94 -4.05 -24.95
C THR A 161 -5.74 -4.70 -24.23
N TYR A 162 -5.95 -5.75 -23.44
CA TYR A 162 -4.85 -6.40 -22.72
C TYR A 162 -3.91 -7.18 -23.63
N LYS A 163 -4.38 -7.73 -24.75
CA LYS A 163 -3.48 -8.28 -25.78
C LYS A 163 -2.56 -7.20 -26.34
N ALA A 164 -3.08 -6.03 -26.64
CA ALA A 164 -2.24 -4.90 -27.08
C ALA A 164 -1.24 -4.43 -26.00
N PHE A 165 -1.60 -4.48 -24.71
CA PHE A 165 -0.66 -4.23 -23.63
C PHE A 165 0.43 -5.31 -23.51
N ILE A 166 0.08 -6.58 -23.74
CA ILE A 166 1.04 -7.69 -23.80
C ILE A 166 2.01 -7.51 -24.95
N ASP A 167 1.52 -7.24 -26.15
CA ASP A 167 2.33 -7.00 -27.33
C ASP A 167 3.28 -5.81 -27.11
N PHE A 168 2.75 -4.70 -26.59
CA PHE A 168 3.55 -3.53 -26.24
C PHE A 168 4.65 -3.88 -25.22
N ALA A 169 4.30 -4.63 -24.19
CA ALA A 169 5.27 -5.04 -23.17
C ALA A 169 6.38 -5.90 -23.78
N ALA A 170 6.02 -6.86 -24.64
CA ALA A 170 6.98 -7.71 -25.32
C ALA A 170 7.92 -6.90 -26.24
N ASP A 171 7.37 -6.00 -27.05
CA ASP A 171 8.15 -5.16 -27.97
C ASP A 171 9.10 -4.19 -27.27
N ASN A 172 8.77 -3.80 -26.03
CA ASN A 172 9.56 -2.84 -25.24
C ASN A 172 10.37 -3.47 -24.10
N ASN A 173 10.51 -4.79 -24.06
CA ASN A 173 11.21 -5.52 -23.02
C ASN A 173 10.71 -5.16 -21.60
N LEU A 174 9.41 -5.15 -21.43
CA LEU A 174 8.75 -5.08 -20.13
C LEU A 174 8.37 -6.52 -19.74
N GLU A 175 8.76 -6.93 -18.55
CA GLU A 175 8.60 -8.32 -18.12
C GLU A 175 7.17 -8.67 -17.72
N TYR A 176 6.36 -7.66 -17.39
CA TYR A 176 5.04 -7.86 -16.81
C TYR A 176 4.02 -6.88 -17.37
N ILE A 177 2.74 -7.28 -17.30
CA ILE A 177 1.60 -6.38 -17.34
C ILE A 177 0.83 -6.47 -16.02
N ILE A 178 0.10 -5.41 -15.66
CA ILE A 178 -0.88 -5.44 -14.59
C ILE A 178 -2.25 -5.18 -15.21
N ILE A 179 -3.20 -6.06 -14.91
CA ILE A 179 -4.62 -5.86 -15.14
C ILE A 179 -5.18 -5.32 -13.82
N ASP A 180 -5.55 -4.03 -13.80
CA ASP A 180 -6.04 -3.34 -12.61
C ASP A 180 -7.51 -3.67 -12.32
N ASP A 181 -8.19 -2.87 -11.53
CA ASP A 181 -9.58 -3.06 -11.13
C ASP A 181 -10.55 -3.15 -12.35
N GLY A 182 -11.55 -4.02 -12.21
CA GLY A 182 -12.63 -4.18 -13.21
C GLY A 182 -12.58 -5.46 -14.05
N TRP A 183 -11.54 -6.28 -13.92
CA TRP A 183 -11.49 -7.61 -14.57
C TRP A 183 -12.31 -8.67 -13.83
N SER A 184 -12.65 -8.43 -12.58
CA SER A 184 -13.52 -9.28 -11.75
C SER A 184 -14.38 -8.46 -10.83
N GLY A 185 -15.41 -9.07 -10.25
CA GLY A 185 -16.18 -8.47 -9.16
C GLY A 185 -15.36 -8.33 -7.89
N ASN A 186 -15.66 -7.27 -7.11
CA ASN A 186 -14.89 -6.90 -5.92
C ASN A 186 -14.99 -7.89 -4.75
N GLU A 187 -16.02 -8.74 -4.76
CA GLU A 187 -16.30 -9.66 -3.64
C GLU A 187 -15.81 -11.08 -3.91
N SER A 188 -15.49 -11.42 -5.13
CA SER A 188 -15.24 -12.81 -5.52
C SER A 188 -14.34 -12.92 -6.75
N LEU A 189 -13.03 -12.83 -6.53
CA LEU A 189 -12.04 -13.11 -7.56
C LEU A 189 -12.26 -14.48 -8.19
N LEU A 190 -12.12 -14.60 -9.52
CA LEU A 190 -12.28 -15.82 -10.34
C LEU A 190 -13.69 -16.40 -10.42
N LYS A 191 -14.64 -15.93 -9.63
CA LYS A 191 -16.04 -16.40 -9.70
C LYS A 191 -16.95 -15.42 -10.43
N ASP A 192 -16.64 -14.15 -10.36
CA ASP A 192 -17.40 -13.05 -10.96
C ASP A 192 -16.49 -12.29 -11.92
N LEU A 193 -16.12 -12.96 -13.01
CA LEU A 193 -15.23 -12.37 -14.01
C LEU A 193 -16.03 -11.40 -14.91
N ASN A 194 -15.36 -10.32 -15.31
CA ASN A 194 -15.87 -9.43 -16.35
C ASN A 194 -16.03 -10.24 -17.64
N PRO A 195 -17.23 -10.28 -18.24
CA PRO A 195 -17.49 -11.09 -19.45
C PRO A 195 -16.69 -10.63 -20.68
N ASP A 196 -16.19 -9.40 -20.69
CA ASP A 196 -15.36 -8.87 -21.77
C ASP A 196 -13.88 -9.27 -21.65
N ILE A 197 -13.50 -10.00 -20.57
CA ILE A 197 -12.13 -10.46 -20.29
C ILE A 197 -12.04 -11.98 -20.36
N ASP A 198 -11.27 -12.49 -21.30
CA ASP A 198 -10.88 -13.91 -21.34
C ASP A 198 -9.49 -14.08 -20.73
N LEU A 199 -9.45 -14.35 -19.41
CA LEU A 199 -8.19 -14.59 -18.70
C LEU A 199 -7.42 -15.79 -19.22
N LYS A 200 -8.10 -16.82 -19.77
CA LYS A 200 -7.41 -18.00 -20.30
C LYS A 200 -6.66 -17.65 -21.58
N GLU A 201 -7.26 -16.84 -22.45
CA GLU A 201 -6.59 -16.33 -23.64
C GLU A 201 -5.40 -15.43 -23.28
N LEU A 202 -5.54 -14.59 -22.25
CA LEU A 202 -4.47 -13.64 -21.86
C LEU A 202 -3.26 -14.31 -21.20
N VAL A 203 -3.40 -15.51 -20.61
CA VAL A 203 -2.29 -16.23 -19.97
C VAL A 203 -1.74 -17.39 -20.81
N ALA A 204 -2.29 -17.64 -21.99
CA ALA A 204 -1.82 -18.67 -22.90
C ALA A 204 -0.64 -18.18 -23.74
#